data_c5dab944faf056fdf933d70d984e51cc
#
_entry.id   c5dab944faf056fdf933d70d984e51cc
#
_cell.length_a   1.000
_cell.length_b   1.000
_cell.length_c   1.000
_cell.angle_alpha   90.00
_cell.angle_beta   90.00
_cell.angle_gamma   90.00
#
_symmetry.space_group_name_H-M   'P 1'
#
loop_
_entity.id
_entity.type
_entity.pdbx_description
1 polymer ?
#
loop_
_entity_poly.entity_id
_entity_poly.type
_entity_poly.pdbx_seq_one_letter_code
_entity_poly.pdbx_strand_id
1 'polypeptide(L)' 'QDVLISEGEIETIDVEKSLLTIVVNVGDDQFEVSIIDIKDGILINQYTIKQKKSLYNN' A
#
# COMPACT_ATOMS: atom_id res chain seq x y z
N GLN A 1 7.69 8.06 16.19
CA GLN A 1 6.91 6.84 15.99
C GLN A 1 7.15 6.31 14.59
N ASP A 2 7.46 5.02 14.50
CA ASP A 2 7.77 4.42 13.21
C ASP A 2 6.56 3.72 12.64
N VAL A 3 6.45 3.75 11.32
CA VAL A 3 5.42 2.99 10.63
C VAL A 3 6.13 1.94 9.81
N LEU A 4 5.80 0.67 10.06
CA LEU A 4 6.43 -0.42 9.34
C LEU A 4 5.54 -0.87 8.20
N ILE A 5 6.12 -0.94 7.00
CA ILE A 5 5.38 -1.34 5.83
C ILE A 5 6.12 -2.48 5.16
N SER A 6 5.48 -3.08 4.17
CA SER A 6 6.08 -4.19 3.45
C SER A 6 7.32 -3.77 2.70
N GLU A 7 8.20 -4.73 2.48
CA GLU A 7 9.39 -4.50 1.71
C GLU A 7 9.02 -4.30 0.27
N GLY A 8 9.64 -3.36 -0.39
CA GLY A 8 9.35 -3.06 -1.77
C GLY A 8 9.56 -1.59 -2.06
N GLU A 9 8.99 -1.13 -3.15
CA GLU A 9 9.18 0.23 -3.57
C GLU A 9 7.92 1.05 -3.25
N ILE A 10 8.09 2.14 -2.54
CA ILE A 10 6.95 3.00 -2.22
C ILE A 10 6.54 3.75 -3.47
N GLU A 11 5.29 3.55 -3.88
CA GLU A 11 4.75 4.21 -5.06
C GLU A 11 4.03 5.49 -4.70
N THR A 12 3.28 5.47 -3.63
CA THR A 12 2.43 6.60 -3.27
C THR A 12 2.35 6.72 -1.76
N ILE A 13 2.40 7.95 -1.28
CA ILE A 13 2.12 8.26 0.10
C ILE A 13 1.13 9.41 0.09
N ASP A 14 0.00 9.21 0.72
CA ASP A 14 -1.03 10.23 0.75
C ASP A 14 -1.52 10.41 2.18
N VAL A 15 -1.71 11.66 2.58
CA VAL A 15 -2.22 11.96 3.91
C VAL A 15 -3.46 12.82 3.74
N GLU A 16 -4.56 12.38 4.29
CA GLU A 16 -5.78 13.16 4.27
C GLU A 16 -6.40 13.10 5.64
N LYS A 17 -6.58 14.23 6.27
CA LYS A 17 -7.04 14.32 7.64
C LYS A 17 -6.06 13.56 8.51
N SER A 18 -6.48 12.55 9.20
CA SER A 18 -5.56 11.79 10.02
C SER A 18 -5.27 10.43 9.43
N LEU A 19 -5.54 10.23 8.15
CA LEU A 19 -5.33 8.94 7.50
C LEU A 19 -4.14 9.01 6.57
N LEU A 20 -3.23 8.06 6.74
CA LEU A 20 -2.07 7.93 5.89
C LEU A 20 -2.27 6.69 5.04
N THR A 21 -2.20 6.85 3.73
CA THR A 21 -2.31 5.73 2.80
C THR A 21 -0.98 5.55 2.11
N ILE A 22 -0.43 4.34 2.18
CA ILE A 22 0.85 4.04 1.56
C ILE A 22 0.64 2.88 0.59
N VAL A 23 1.12 3.05 -0.64
CA VAL A 23 1.07 2.00 -1.64
C VAL A 23 2.49 1.55 -1.93
N VAL A 24 2.75 0.28 -1.75
CA VAL A 24 4.06 -0.31 -1.97
C VAL A 24 3.99 -1.32 -3.08
N ASN A 25 4.90 -1.20 -4.04
CA ASN A 25 5.04 -2.20 -5.09
C ASN A 25 5.90 -3.30 -4.50
N VAL A 26 5.31 -4.47 -4.30
CA VAL A 26 6.02 -5.58 -3.68
C VAL A 26 6.56 -6.57 -4.72
N GLY A 27 6.41 -6.26 -6.00
CA GLY A 27 6.92 -7.11 -7.07
C GLY A 27 5.83 -8.00 -7.63
N ASP A 28 6.12 -8.61 -8.77
CA ASP A 28 5.19 -9.56 -9.43
C ASP A 28 3.82 -8.95 -9.70
N ASP A 29 3.82 -7.67 -10.09
CA ASP A 29 2.58 -6.96 -10.40
C ASP A 29 1.63 -6.92 -9.22
N GLN A 30 2.19 -6.86 -8.01
CA GLN A 30 1.38 -6.79 -6.81
C GLN A 30 1.71 -5.53 -6.03
N PHE A 31 0.69 -5.01 -5.37
CA PHE A 31 0.85 -3.80 -4.55
C PHE A 31 0.19 -4.03 -3.21
N GLU A 32 0.78 -3.47 -2.19
CA GLU A 32 0.17 -3.52 -0.87
C GLU A 32 -0.23 -2.13 -0.46
N VAL A 33 -1.48 -1.96 -0.09
CA VAL A 33 -2.02 -0.67 0.32
C VAL A 33 -2.27 -0.74 1.82
N SER A 34 -1.63 0.16 2.56
CA SER A 34 -1.80 0.22 4.01
C SER A 34 -2.45 1.55 4.37
N ILE A 35 -3.46 1.50 5.19
CA ILE A 35 -4.15 2.69 5.68
C ILE A 35 -3.95 2.78 7.17
N ILE A 36 -3.34 3.86 7.63
CA ILE A 36 -2.91 4.02 9.00
C ILE A 36 -3.50 5.29 9.60
N ASP A 37 -4.00 5.19 10.83
CA ASP A 37 -4.45 6.36 11.55
C ASP A 37 -3.21 6.95 12.21
N ILE A 38 -2.74 8.09 11.71
CA ILE A 38 -1.50 8.66 12.21
C ILE A 38 -1.67 9.29 13.58
N LYS A 39 -2.92 9.55 14.00
CA LYS A 39 -3.13 10.10 15.29
C LYS A 39 -2.79 9.09 16.35
N ASP A 40 -3.14 7.84 16.15
CA ASP A 40 -2.91 6.78 17.11
C ASP A 40 -1.85 5.81 16.66
N GLY A 41 -1.37 5.92 15.44
CA GLY A 41 -0.38 5.00 14.91
C GLY A 41 -0.91 3.62 14.65
N ILE A 42 -2.20 3.49 14.39
CA ILE A 42 -2.84 2.20 14.24
C ILE A 42 -3.09 1.89 12.77
N LEU A 43 -2.72 0.68 12.36
CA LEU A 43 -3.05 0.20 11.02
C LEU A 43 -4.54 -0.12 10.98
N ILE A 44 -5.27 0.60 10.15
CA ILE A 44 -6.72 0.42 10.05
C ILE A 44 -7.06 -0.69 9.07
N ASN A 45 -6.43 -0.67 7.91
CA ASN A 45 -6.71 -1.64 6.87
C ASN A 45 -5.49 -1.91 6.04
N GLN A 46 -5.44 -3.07 5.42
CA GLN A 46 -4.35 -3.41 4.55
C GLN A 46 -4.88 -4.30 3.45
N TYR A 47 -4.57 -3.97 2.21
CA TYR A 47 -5.05 -4.70 1.05
C TYR A 47 -3.89 -5.12 0.18
N THR A 48 -3.98 -6.31 -0.41
CA THR A 48 -3.06 -6.71 -1.44
C THR A 48 -3.80 -6.64 -2.77
N ILE A 49 -3.25 -5.87 -3.70
CA ILE A 49 -3.82 -5.74 -5.03
C ILE A 49 -2.93 -6.51 -5.99
N LYS A 50 -3.51 -7.46 -6.71
CA LYS A 50 -2.78 -8.21 -7.71
C LYS A 50 -3.28 -7.79 -9.07
N GLN A 51 -2.37 -7.34 -9.90
CA GLN A 51 -2.75 -6.90 -11.22
C GLN A 51 -2.85 -8.11 -12.13
N LYS A 52 -3.99 -8.24 -12.80
CA LYS A 52 -4.22 -9.38 -13.63
C LYS A 52 -3.50 -9.20 -14.93
N LYS A 53 -2.81 -10.22 -15.39
CA LYS A 53 -2.14 -10.13 -16.68
C LYS A 53 -3.15 -10.22 -17.81
N SER A 54 -2.84 -9.50 -18.90
CA SER A 54 -3.70 -9.54 -20.06
C SER A 54 -3.61 -10.91 -20.71
N LEU A 55 -4.76 -11.44 -21.05
CA LEU A 55 -4.79 -12.71 -21.73
C LEU A 55 -4.60 -12.54 -23.23
N TYR A 56 -4.59 -11.30 -23.70
CA TYR A 56 -4.45 -11.10 -25.05
C TYR A 56 -3.13 -10.78 -25.44
N ASN A 57 -2.19 -10.92 -24.84
CA ASN A 57 -1.05 -10.58 -25.14
C ASN A 57 -0.55 -11.40 -25.89
N ASN A 58 -0.73 -11.75 -26.57
CA ASN A 58 -0.24 -12.54 -27.36
C ASN A 58 0.42 -12.13 -28.23
#